data_739deefd3950def3b817cfb6032ee6d8
#
_entry.id   739deefd3950def3b817cfb6032ee6d8
#
_cell.length_a   1.000
_cell.length_b   1.000
_cell.length_c   1.000
_cell.angle_alpha   90.00
_cell.angle_beta   90.00
_cell.angle_gamma   90.00
#
_symmetry.space_group_name_H-M   'P 1'
#
loop_
_entity.id
_entity.type
_entity.pdbx_description
1 polymer ?
#
loop_
_entity_poly.entity_id
_entity_poly.type
_entity_poly.pdbx_seq_one_letter_code
_entity_poly.pdbx_strand_id
1 'polypeptide(L)'
;MTNFVTVKDGTQIFFKDWGKGKPVVFSHGWPVTADCWNPQMLFLRQRGYRVIAHDRRGHGRSSQPDEGHNMDVYADDLATLLDTLDIKDATLVGHSTGGGEVTRYIGRYGTQRVSKVILIGPIVPLIVQSADNPNGVPMAVFDGIRQGTALDRSEFLKQIAMAVYGFNRPGAKVSQGLIDSLWSAGMMGAINAEYDCITALSETDFTEDLKKFDVPTLFIHGDDDQIVPLELSSVKASKLVPNATLKIYPGAPHGLPETMVNEVNADILAFIEN
;
A
#
# COMPACT_ATOMS: atom_id res chain seq x y z
N MET A 1 -16.16 -18.86 10.25
CA MET A 1 -16.33 -17.67 9.38
C MET A 1 -15.39 -17.84 8.21
N THR A 2 -15.87 -17.56 7.02
CA THR A 2 -15.02 -17.56 5.82
C THR A 2 -14.16 -16.30 5.85
N ASN A 3 -12.86 -16.42 5.56
CA ASN A 3 -11.95 -15.27 5.46
C ASN A 3 -11.97 -14.66 4.05
N PHE A 4 -13.14 -14.65 3.40
CA PHE A 4 -13.33 -14.16 2.04
C PHE A 4 -14.60 -13.30 1.95
N VAL A 5 -14.49 -12.21 1.20
CA VAL A 5 -15.61 -11.39 0.75
C VAL A 5 -15.74 -11.58 -0.77
N THR A 6 -16.97 -11.82 -1.24
CA THR A 6 -17.26 -11.88 -2.67
C THR A 6 -17.65 -10.49 -3.15
N VAL A 7 -16.88 -9.93 -4.09
CA VAL A 7 -17.16 -8.62 -4.67
C VAL A 7 -18.07 -8.73 -5.90
N LYS A 8 -18.45 -7.58 -6.50
CA LYS A 8 -19.52 -7.47 -7.49
C LYS A 8 -19.37 -8.38 -8.71
N ASP A 9 -18.16 -8.64 -9.17
CA ASP A 9 -17.85 -9.47 -10.34
C ASP A 9 -17.65 -10.96 -9.99
N GLY A 10 -17.87 -11.36 -8.72
CA GLY A 10 -17.69 -12.71 -8.22
C GLY A 10 -16.28 -13.01 -7.71
N THR A 11 -15.34 -12.08 -7.84
CA THR A 11 -13.99 -12.22 -7.28
C THR A 11 -14.06 -12.36 -5.76
N GLN A 12 -13.30 -13.28 -5.21
CA GLN A 12 -13.20 -13.47 -3.76
C GLN A 12 -11.94 -12.78 -3.22
N ILE A 13 -12.13 -11.85 -2.30
CA ILE A 13 -11.07 -11.11 -1.63
C ILE A 13 -10.80 -11.76 -0.28
N PHE A 14 -9.60 -12.30 -0.11
CA PHE A 14 -9.15 -12.84 1.17
C PHE A 14 -8.86 -11.70 2.15
N PHE A 15 -9.21 -11.90 3.41
CA PHE A 15 -8.86 -10.97 4.48
C PHE A 15 -8.52 -11.67 5.80
N LYS A 16 -7.74 -11.01 6.62
CA LYS A 16 -7.52 -11.30 8.03
C LYS A 16 -8.33 -10.30 8.85
N ASP A 17 -8.93 -10.75 9.95
CA ASP A 17 -9.69 -9.91 10.87
C ASP A 17 -9.44 -10.37 12.30
N TRP A 18 -8.65 -9.64 13.06
CA TRP A 18 -8.22 -10.01 14.39
C TRP A 18 -8.53 -8.94 15.43
N GLY A 19 -8.84 -9.38 16.64
CA GLY A 19 -9.10 -8.49 17.77
C GLY A 19 -10.50 -7.92 17.77
N LYS A 20 -10.69 -6.87 18.59
CA LYS A 20 -11.95 -6.15 18.78
C LYS A 20 -11.61 -4.68 19.06
N GLY A 21 -12.59 -3.79 19.01
CA GLY A 21 -12.40 -2.35 19.26
C GLY A 21 -12.35 -1.53 17.99
N LYS A 22 -11.70 -0.36 18.03
CA LYS A 22 -11.64 0.54 16.86
C LYS A 22 -10.92 -0.15 15.69
N PRO A 23 -11.50 -0.11 14.48
CA PRO A 23 -10.93 -0.81 13.34
C PRO A 23 -9.75 -0.05 12.73
N VAL A 24 -8.69 -0.80 12.40
CA VAL A 24 -7.56 -0.35 11.58
C VAL A 24 -7.47 -1.30 10.39
N VAL A 25 -7.60 -0.77 9.17
CA VAL A 25 -7.65 -1.54 7.92
C VAL A 25 -6.42 -1.24 7.08
N PHE A 26 -5.74 -2.30 6.65
CA PHE A 26 -4.45 -2.21 5.96
C PHE A 26 -4.56 -2.65 4.51
N SER A 27 -4.05 -1.83 3.59
CA SER A 27 -3.88 -2.09 2.17
C SER A 27 -2.39 -2.22 1.83
N HIS A 28 -2.00 -3.36 1.27
CA HIS A 28 -0.60 -3.69 0.99
C HIS A 28 -0.06 -3.07 -0.31
N GLY A 29 1.27 -2.98 -0.43
CA GLY A 29 1.98 -2.57 -1.64
C GLY A 29 2.03 -3.66 -2.72
N TRP A 30 2.61 -3.35 -3.86
CA TRP A 30 2.93 -4.31 -4.91
C TRP A 30 4.33 -4.91 -4.66
N PRO A 31 4.56 -6.18 -4.93
CA PRO A 31 3.64 -7.28 -5.24
C PRO A 31 3.34 -8.18 -4.02
N VAL A 32 3.32 -7.60 -2.82
CA VAL A 32 3.18 -8.37 -1.57
C VAL A 32 1.72 -8.71 -1.25
N THR A 33 1.46 -9.19 -0.04
CA THR A 33 0.15 -9.62 0.46
C THR A 33 -0.14 -8.97 1.82
N ALA A 34 -1.33 -9.22 2.38
CA ALA A 34 -1.67 -8.81 3.74
C ALA A 34 -0.67 -9.28 4.82
N ASP A 35 0.20 -10.22 4.49
CA ASP A 35 1.17 -10.77 5.46
C ASP A 35 2.30 -9.78 5.78
N CYS A 36 2.59 -8.82 4.92
CA CYS A 36 3.55 -7.74 5.21
C CYS A 36 3.12 -6.91 6.44
N TRP A 37 1.83 -6.88 6.76
CA TRP A 37 1.29 -6.14 7.90
C TRP A 37 1.24 -6.93 9.21
N ASN A 38 1.71 -8.19 9.24
CA ASN A 38 1.66 -9.02 10.44
C ASN A 38 2.27 -8.36 11.69
N PRO A 39 3.42 -7.67 11.62
CA PRO A 39 3.98 -6.99 12.79
C PRO A 39 3.08 -5.87 13.34
N GLN A 40 2.52 -5.03 12.45
CA GLN A 40 1.63 -3.93 12.80
C GLN A 40 0.30 -4.46 13.35
N MET A 41 -0.27 -5.47 12.70
CA MET A 41 -1.50 -6.12 13.14
C MET A 41 -1.36 -6.75 14.51
N LEU A 42 -0.28 -7.49 14.77
CA LEU A 42 -0.03 -8.10 16.07
C LEU A 42 0.13 -7.04 17.17
N PHE A 43 0.90 -5.99 16.90
CA PHE A 43 1.15 -4.88 17.81
C PHE A 43 -0.13 -4.15 18.23
N LEU A 44 -0.98 -3.78 17.26
CA LEU A 44 -2.23 -3.06 17.52
C LEU A 44 -3.30 -3.96 18.14
N ARG A 45 -3.39 -5.22 17.70
CA ARG A 45 -4.31 -6.19 18.32
C ARG A 45 -4.04 -6.35 19.82
N GLN A 46 -2.76 -6.42 20.22
CA GLN A 46 -2.37 -6.52 21.64
C GLN A 46 -2.75 -5.27 22.45
N ARG A 47 -3.07 -4.15 21.78
CA ARG A 47 -3.50 -2.87 22.37
C ARG A 47 -5.01 -2.64 22.25
N GLY A 48 -5.77 -3.66 21.88
CA GLY A 48 -7.23 -3.63 21.89
C GLY A 48 -7.87 -3.11 20.60
N TYR A 49 -7.13 -2.98 19.52
CA TYR A 49 -7.68 -2.62 18.20
C TYR A 49 -8.21 -3.87 17.46
N ARG A 50 -9.22 -3.67 16.63
CA ARG A 50 -9.58 -4.63 15.57
C ARG A 50 -8.73 -4.31 14.34
N VAL A 51 -7.98 -5.29 13.87
CA VAL A 51 -7.03 -5.12 12.77
C VAL A 51 -7.43 -6.00 11.59
N ILE A 52 -7.55 -5.40 10.41
CA ILE A 52 -8.02 -6.05 9.19
C ILE A 52 -7.00 -5.78 8.11
N ALA A 53 -6.60 -6.81 7.37
CA ALA A 53 -5.77 -6.67 6.18
C ALA A 53 -6.26 -7.64 5.11
N HIS A 54 -6.32 -7.20 3.86
CA HIS A 54 -6.77 -8.02 2.74
C HIS A 54 -5.65 -8.27 1.73
N ASP A 55 -5.73 -9.37 1.02
CA ASP A 55 -4.95 -9.57 -0.21
C ASP A 55 -5.75 -8.94 -1.36
N ARG A 56 -5.15 -8.00 -2.09
CA ARG A 56 -5.77 -7.40 -3.29
C ARG A 56 -6.10 -8.48 -4.31
N ARG A 57 -7.14 -8.29 -5.15
CA ARG A 57 -7.41 -9.19 -6.27
C ARG A 57 -6.14 -9.48 -7.08
N GLY A 58 -5.97 -10.72 -7.53
CA GLY A 58 -4.79 -11.14 -8.25
C GLY A 58 -3.54 -11.35 -7.38
N HIS A 59 -3.58 -11.05 -6.08
CA HIS A 59 -2.46 -11.21 -5.15
C HIS A 59 -2.78 -12.25 -4.08
N GLY A 60 -1.76 -12.96 -3.64
CA GLY A 60 -1.82 -13.86 -2.48
C GLY A 60 -2.94 -14.89 -2.56
N ARG A 61 -3.84 -14.88 -1.57
CA ARG A 61 -4.94 -15.83 -1.39
C ARG A 61 -6.25 -15.39 -2.05
N SER A 62 -6.32 -14.16 -2.56
CA SER A 62 -7.48 -13.67 -3.31
C SER A 62 -7.60 -14.35 -4.66
N SER A 63 -8.81 -14.36 -5.24
CA SER A 63 -9.01 -14.85 -6.61
C SER A 63 -8.12 -14.12 -7.60
N GLN A 64 -7.74 -14.84 -8.65
CA GLN A 64 -6.85 -14.35 -9.71
C GLN A 64 -7.65 -14.16 -11.02
N PRO A 65 -8.49 -13.11 -11.12
CA PRO A 65 -9.23 -12.82 -12.33
C PRO A 65 -8.28 -12.35 -13.44
N ASP A 66 -8.74 -12.45 -14.68
CA ASP A 66 -7.98 -11.98 -15.85
C ASP A 66 -7.97 -10.44 -15.96
N GLU A 67 -8.99 -9.77 -15.46
CA GLU A 67 -9.22 -8.34 -15.61
C GLU A 67 -9.49 -7.64 -14.26
N GLY A 68 -9.56 -6.29 -14.28
CA GLY A 68 -9.92 -5.49 -13.12
C GLY A 68 -8.70 -5.04 -12.29
N HIS A 69 -7.51 -5.10 -12.85
CA HIS A 69 -6.27 -4.73 -12.16
C HIS A 69 -5.98 -3.24 -12.25
N ASN A 70 -6.92 -2.40 -11.79
CA ASN A 70 -6.81 -0.94 -11.78
C ASN A 70 -7.31 -0.35 -10.46
N MET A 71 -6.96 0.91 -10.19
CA MET A 71 -7.24 1.56 -8.91
C MET A 71 -8.73 1.74 -8.61
N ASP A 72 -9.57 1.92 -9.63
CA ASP A 72 -11.01 2.06 -9.43
C ASP A 72 -11.61 0.77 -8.89
N VAL A 73 -11.23 -0.35 -9.49
CA VAL A 73 -11.70 -1.68 -9.06
C VAL A 73 -11.11 -2.06 -7.69
N TYR A 74 -9.85 -1.74 -7.41
CA TYR A 74 -9.25 -1.97 -6.09
C TYR A 74 -9.99 -1.18 -4.99
N ALA A 75 -10.36 0.07 -5.27
CA ALA A 75 -11.16 0.88 -4.36
C ALA A 75 -12.59 0.32 -4.17
N ASP A 76 -13.20 -0.23 -5.23
CA ASP A 76 -14.53 -0.86 -5.17
C ASP A 76 -14.48 -2.16 -4.34
N ASP A 77 -13.39 -2.93 -4.45
CA ASP A 77 -13.15 -4.12 -3.62
C ASP A 77 -12.99 -3.76 -2.13
N LEU A 78 -12.18 -2.73 -1.84
CA LEU A 78 -12.02 -2.21 -0.48
C LEU A 78 -13.36 -1.72 0.08
N ALA A 79 -14.16 -1.00 -0.71
CA ALA A 79 -15.50 -0.56 -0.29
C ALA A 79 -16.40 -1.74 0.06
N THR A 80 -16.40 -2.79 -0.77
CA THR A 80 -17.18 -4.01 -0.51
C THR A 80 -16.72 -4.73 0.76
N LEU A 81 -15.41 -4.76 1.01
CA LEU A 81 -14.86 -5.33 2.25
C LEU A 81 -15.35 -4.55 3.48
N LEU A 82 -15.24 -3.20 3.45
CA LEU A 82 -15.68 -2.35 4.56
C LEU A 82 -17.19 -2.46 4.81
N ASP A 83 -17.98 -2.54 3.75
CA ASP A 83 -19.44 -2.70 3.83
C ASP A 83 -19.82 -4.07 4.41
N THR A 84 -19.22 -5.14 3.89
CA THR A 84 -19.52 -6.52 4.32
C THR A 84 -19.18 -6.75 5.79
N LEU A 85 -18.11 -6.15 6.29
CA LEU A 85 -17.67 -6.26 7.69
C LEU A 85 -18.31 -5.20 8.60
N ASP A 86 -19.22 -4.36 8.07
CA ASP A 86 -19.84 -3.20 8.73
C ASP A 86 -18.83 -2.32 9.47
N ILE A 87 -17.73 -2.01 8.78
CA ILE A 87 -16.66 -1.18 9.33
C ILE A 87 -17.12 0.28 9.37
N LYS A 88 -16.94 0.93 10.54
CA LYS A 88 -17.22 2.35 10.79
C LYS A 88 -16.08 2.95 11.59
N ASP A 89 -15.86 4.24 11.44
CA ASP A 89 -14.81 5.01 12.13
C ASP A 89 -13.40 4.40 12.00
N ALA A 90 -13.11 3.83 10.83
CA ALA A 90 -11.85 3.14 10.58
C ALA A 90 -10.66 4.10 10.45
N THR A 91 -9.50 3.65 10.91
CA THR A 91 -8.24 4.16 10.38
C THR A 91 -7.85 3.32 9.18
N LEU A 92 -7.73 3.94 8.00
CA LEU A 92 -7.20 3.27 6.81
C LEU A 92 -5.69 3.48 6.72
N VAL A 93 -4.95 2.41 6.52
CA VAL A 93 -3.48 2.42 6.38
C VAL A 93 -3.11 1.84 5.03
N GLY A 94 -2.43 2.61 4.19
CA GLY A 94 -1.98 2.15 2.88
C GLY A 94 -0.48 2.32 2.70
N HIS A 95 0.20 1.27 2.23
CA HIS A 95 1.61 1.33 1.85
C HIS A 95 1.76 1.28 0.34
N SER A 96 2.59 2.17 -0.24
CA SER A 96 2.92 2.13 -1.66
C SER A 96 1.65 2.12 -2.54
N THR A 97 1.44 1.09 -3.35
CA THR A 97 0.23 0.85 -4.14
C THR A 97 -1.04 0.83 -3.28
N GLY A 98 -0.97 0.30 -2.05
CA GLY A 98 -2.07 0.35 -1.09
C GLY A 98 -2.43 1.76 -0.65
N GLY A 99 -1.47 2.69 -0.67
CA GLY A 99 -1.73 4.12 -0.49
C GLY A 99 -2.56 4.70 -1.63
N GLY A 100 -2.32 4.28 -2.87
CA GLY A 100 -3.15 4.61 -4.02
C GLY A 100 -4.58 4.06 -3.91
N GLU A 101 -4.72 2.80 -3.51
CA GLU A 101 -6.00 2.14 -3.27
C GLU A 101 -6.85 2.90 -2.24
N VAL A 102 -6.26 3.22 -1.06
CA VAL A 102 -6.93 4.02 -0.01
C VAL A 102 -7.31 5.41 -0.53
N THR A 103 -6.41 6.04 -1.28
CA THR A 103 -6.67 7.38 -1.85
C THR A 103 -7.82 7.34 -2.85
N ARG A 104 -7.83 6.37 -3.76
CA ARG A 104 -8.92 6.18 -4.72
C ARG A 104 -10.24 5.82 -4.03
N TYR A 105 -10.19 5.03 -2.94
CA TYR A 105 -11.38 4.75 -2.13
C TYR A 105 -12.01 6.04 -1.60
N ILE A 106 -11.23 6.93 -0.98
CA ILE A 106 -11.74 8.22 -0.49
C ILE A 106 -12.24 9.08 -1.64
N GLY A 107 -11.51 9.12 -2.75
CA GLY A 107 -11.90 9.84 -3.95
C GLY A 107 -13.28 9.45 -4.50
N ARG A 108 -13.65 8.17 -4.39
CA ARG A 108 -14.89 7.60 -4.93
C ARG A 108 -16.02 7.51 -3.90
N TYR A 109 -15.71 7.18 -2.66
CA TYR A 109 -16.69 6.83 -1.62
C TYR A 109 -16.75 7.84 -0.46
N GLY A 110 -15.79 8.79 -0.39
CA GLY A 110 -15.70 9.73 0.72
C GLY A 110 -15.23 9.07 2.02
N THR A 111 -15.43 9.78 3.13
CA THR A 111 -14.89 9.44 4.45
C THR A 111 -15.93 8.98 5.47
N GLN A 112 -17.18 8.70 5.08
CA GLN A 112 -18.26 8.36 6.02
C GLN A 112 -17.99 7.15 6.91
N ARG A 113 -17.08 6.25 6.48
CA ARG A 113 -16.62 5.08 7.26
C ARG A 113 -15.22 5.27 7.85
N VAL A 114 -14.58 6.41 7.60
CA VAL A 114 -13.17 6.65 7.88
C VAL A 114 -13.01 7.78 8.89
N SER A 115 -12.27 7.55 9.95
CA SER A 115 -11.93 8.57 10.94
C SER A 115 -10.54 9.15 10.75
N LYS A 116 -9.60 8.36 10.20
CA LYS A 116 -8.20 8.74 9.99
C LYS A 116 -7.59 7.99 8.82
N VAL A 117 -6.55 8.56 8.23
CA VAL A 117 -5.77 7.93 7.16
C VAL A 117 -4.27 7.97 7.47
N ILE A 118 -3.57 6.88 7.18
CA ILE A 118 -2.11 6.79 7.24
C ILE A 118 -1.61 6.28 5.90
N LEU A 119 -0.77 7.04 5.22
CA LEU A 119 -0.17 6.69 3.94
C LEU A 119 1.34 6.58 4.11
N ILE A 120 1.89 5.38 3.85
CA ILE A 120 3.30 5.07 4.05
C ILE A 120 3.96 4.86 2.68
N GLY A 121 4.92 5.71 2.29
CA GLY A 121 5.57 5.66 0.98
C GLY A 121 4.59 5.54 -0.20
N PRO A 122 3.47 6.32 -0.24
CA PRO A 122 2.38 6.09 -1.18
C PRO A 122 2.76 6.51 -2.60
N ILE A 123 2.10 5.93 -3.60
CA ILE A 123 2.30 6.26 -5.03
C ILE A 123 1.53 7.50 -5.51
N VAL A 124 1.14 8.38 -4.61
CA VAL A 124 0.30 9.54 -4.91
C VAL A 124 1.09 10.86 -4.86
N PRO A 125 0.71 11.94 -5.58
CA PRO A 125 -0.47 12.10 -6.43
C PRO A 125 -0.34 11.47 -7.82
N LEU A 126 0.84 11.49 -8.45
CA LEU A 126 1.14 10.91 -9.75
C LEU A 126 2.64 10.65 -9.84
N ILE A 127 3.03 9.42 -10.13
CA ILE A 127 4.44 9.03 -10.12
C ILE A 127 5.09 9.13 -11.48
N VAL A 128 4.39 8.74 -12.55
CA VAL A 128 4.96 8.75 -13.90
C VAL A 128 5.23 10.17 -14.41
N GLN A 129 6.29 10.31 -15.18
CA GLN A 129 6.60 11.55 -15.89
C GLN A 129 5.56 11.81 -16.97
N SER A 130 4.99 13.02 -16.96
CA SER A 130 4.03 13.51 -17.93
C SER A 130 4.15 15.02 -18.13
N ALA A 131 3.34 15.60 -19.00
CA ALA A 131 3.28 17.06 -19.14
C ALA A 131 2.91 17.77 -17.82
N ASP A 132 2.01 17.16 -17.03
CA ASP A 132 1.54 17.69 -15.74
C ASP A 132 2.48 17.29 -14.57
N ASN A 133 3.36 16.32 -14.79
CA ASN A 133 4.37 15.87 -13.82
C ASN A 133 5.75 15.74 -14.47
N PRO A 134 6.39 16.85 -14.92
CA PRO A 134 7.62 16.81 -15.72
C PRO A 134 8.82 16.21 -14.98
N ASN A 135 8.81 16.23 -13.64
CA ASN A 135 9.83 15.63 -12.79
C ASN A 135 9.51 14.19 -12.36
N GLY A 136 8.44 13.60 -12.88
CA GLY A 136 8.03 12.24 -12.57
C GLY A 136 9.06 11.19 -13.00
N VAL A 137 8.85 9.96 -12.56
CA VAL A 137 9.68 8.81 -12.93
C VAL A 137 9.45 8.50 -14.41
N PRO A 138 10.52 8.39 -15.24
CA PRO A 138 10.36 8.08 -16.65
C PRO A 138 9.61 6.76 -16.89
N MET A 139 8.77 6.70 -17.91
CA MET A 139 8.00 5.49 -18.28
C MET A 139 8.91 4.27 -18.48
N ALA A 140 10.12 4.47 -19.02
CA ALA A 140 11.09 3.40 -19.23
C ALA A 140 11.43 2.61 -17.94
N VAL A 141 11.34 3.23 -16.76
CA VAL A 141 11.52 2.54 -15.47
C VAL A 141 10.39 1.52 -15.25
N PHE A 142 9.15 1.93 -15.49
CA PHE A 142 7.97 1.05 -15.37
C PHE A 142 7.96 -0.05 -16.44
N ASP A 143 8.41 0.26 -17.65
CA ASP A 143 8.60 -0.74 -18.71
C ASP A 143 9.66 -1.76 -18.32
N GLY A 144 10.73 -1.35 -17.65
CA GLY A 144 11.72 -2.25 -17.06
C GLY A 144 11.12 -3.17 -15.99
N ILE A 145 10.23 -2.66 -15.13
CA ILE A 145 9.51 -3.47 -14.15
C ILE A 145 8.59 -4.48 -14.84
N ARG A 146 7.82 -4.05 -15.87
CA ARG A 146 6.98 -4.95 -16.70
C ARG A 146 7.82 -6.06 -17.33
N GLN A 147 8.96 -5.68 -17.92
CA GLN A 147 9.88 -6.65 -18.55
C GLN A 147 10.44 -7.65 -17.54
N GLY A 148 10.89 -7.19 -16.37
CA GLY A 148 11.39 -8.07 -15.30
C GLY A 148 10.30 -9.04 -14.82
N THR A 149 9.06 -8.54 -14.62
CA THR A 149 7.90 -9.37 -14.26
C THR A 149 7.58 -10.40 -15.34
N ALA A 150 7.67 -10.05 -16.61
CA ALA A 150 7.29 -10.94 -17.71
C ALA A 150 8.36 -12.00 -18.04
N LEU A 151 9.65 -11.68 -17.94
CA LEU A 151 10.74 -12.55 -18.40
C LEU A 151 11.27 -13.50 -17.31
N ASP A 152 11.56 -12.97 -16.12
CA ASP A 152 12.04 -13.74 -14.97
C ASP A 152 11.57 -13.09 -13.68
N ARG A 153 10.29 -13.24 -13.39
CA ARG A 153 9.66 -12.69 -12.18
C ARG A 153 10.38 -13.13 -10.91
N SER A 154 10.83 -14.38 -10.86
CA SER A 154 11.46 -14.93 -9.66
C SER A 154 12.75 -14.21 -9.30
N GLU A 155 13.65 -14.02 -10.27
CA GLU A 155 14.92 -13.30 -10.05
C GLU A 155 14.65 -11.80 -9.86
N PHE A 156 13.78 -11.21 -10.67
CA PHE A 156 13.42 -9.79 -10.58
C PHE A 156 12.90 -9.40 -9.19
N LEU A 157 12.02 -10.22 -8.58
CA LEU A 157 11.49 -9.96 -7.24
C LEU A 157 12.57 -9.98 -6.16
N LYS A 158 13.58 -10.84 -6.28
CA LYS A 158 14.73 -10.85 -5.38
C LYS A 158 15.62 -9.61 -5.55
N GLN A 159 15.81 -9.18 -6.80
CA GLN A 159 16.60 -7.98 -7.10
C GLN A 159 15.90 -6.70 -6.60
N ILE A 160 14.61 -6.53 -6.86
CA ILE A 160 13.89 -5.34 -6.41
C ILE A 160 13.80 -5.27 -4.88
N ALA A 161 13.74 -6.40 -4.18
CA ALA A 161 13.75 -6.45 -2.72
C ALA A 161 15.00 -5.76 -2.12
N MET A 162 16.14 -5.80 -2.82
CA MET A 162 17.34 -5.11 -2.38
C MET A 162 17.15 -3.59 -2.31
N ALA A 163 16.45 -3.00 -3.26
CA ALA A 163 16.14 -1.57 -3.27
C ALA A 163 14.97 -1.23 -2.35
N VAL A 164 13.92 -2.08 -2.32
CA VAL A 164 12.76 -1.92 -1.43
C VAL A 164 13.19 -1.81 0.03
N TYR A 165 14.09 -2.67 0.48
CA TYR A 165 14.55 -2.70 1.88
C TYR A 165 15.86 -1.93 2.13
N GLY A 166 16.41 -1.26 1.11
CA GLY A 166 17.68 -0.51 1.24
C GLY A 166 18.90 -1.41 1.46
N PHE A 167 18.81 -2.71 1.15
CA PHE A 167 19.91 -3.66 1.36
C PHE A 167 21.09 -3.49 0.41
N ASN A 168 20.90 -2.70 -0.63
CA ASN A 168 21.96 -2.28 -1.58
C ASN A 168 22.79 -1.08 -1.07
N ARG A 169 22.48 -0.53 0.12
CA ARG A 169 23.23 0.58 0.72
C ARG A 169 24.46 0.11 1.48
N PRO A 170 25.57 0.89 1.49
CA PRO A 170 26.75 0.56 2.28
C PRO A 170 26.42 0.38 3.76
N GLY A 171 26.86 -0.73 4.36
CA GLY A 171 26.63 -1.03 5.77
C GLY A 171 25.26 -1.56 6.12
N ALA A 172 24.36 -1.74 5.14
CA ALA A 172 23.03 -2.32 5.38
C ALA A 172 23.13 -3.74 5.95
N LYS A 173 22.29 -4.03 6.94
CA LYS A 173 22.14 -5.39 7.48
C LYS A 173 21.09 -6.14 6.65
N VAL A 174 21.58 -6.91 5.68
CA VAL A 174 20.70 -7.70 4.79
C VAL A 174 19.94 -8.75 5.60
N SER A 175 18.63 -8.79 5.44
CA SER A 175 17.76 -9.85 5.95
C SER A 175 17.30 -10.73 4.79
N GLN A 176 17.87 -11.93 4.70
CA GLN A 176 17.43 -12.91 3.71
C GLN A 176 15.95 -13.28 3.92
N GLY A 177 15.49 -13.31 5.16
CA GLY A 177 14.08 -13.58 5.48
C GLY A 177 13.11 -12.56 4.88
N LEU A 178 13.46 -11.25 4.85
CA LEU A 178 12.63 -10.23 4.19
C LEU A 178 12.65 -10.38 2.67
N ILE A 179 13.81 -10.67 2.08
CA ILE A 179 13.93 -10.94 0.62
C ILE A 179 13.06 -12.13 0.23
N ASP A 180 13.16 -13.23 0.99
CA ASP A 180 12.39 -14.45 0.73
C ASP A 180 10.89 -14.24 0.96
N SER A 181 10.51 -13.42 1.94
CA SER A 181 9.13 -13.06 2.22
C SER A 181 8.50 -12.28 1.06
N LEU A 182 9.17 -11.22 0.57
CA LEU A 182 8.72 -10.45 -0.59
C LEU A 182 8.63 -11.36 -1.83
N TRP A 183 9.67 -12.14 -2.09
CA TRP A 183 9.70 -13.09 -3.20
C TRP A 183 8.53 -14.09 -3.14
N SER A 184 8.34 -14.71 -1.97
CA SER A 184 7.27 -15.70 -1.78
C SER A 184 5.89 -15.09 -1.97
N ALA A 185 5.66 -13.89 -1.42
CA ALA A 185 4.40 -13.18 -1.57
C ALA A 185 4.11 -12.83 -3.04
N GLY A 186 5.11 -12.30 -3.76
CA GLY A 186 4.97 -11.98 -5.17
C GLY A 186 4.76 -13.24 -6.03
N MET A 187 5.44 -14.35 -5.73
CA MET A 187 5.24 -15.59 -6.48
C MET A 187 3.86 -16.22 -6.25
N MET A 188 3.12 -15.84 -5.20
CA MET A 188 1.73 -16.27 -4.98
C MET A 188 0.72 -15.49 -5.86
N GLY A 189 1.08 -14.31 -6.36
CA GLY A 189 0.21 -13.51 -7.21
C GLY A 189 0.10 -14.05 -8.64
N ALA A 190 -0.98 -13.68 -9.33
CA ALA A 190 -1.13 -13.91 -10.76
C ALA A 190 -0.21 -12.97 -11.54
N ILE A 191 0.52 -13.50 -12.51
CA ILE A 191 1.49 -12.70 -13.28
C ILE A 191 0.83 -11.59 -14.08
N ASN A 192 -0.36 -11.82 -14.65
CA ASN A 192 -1.15 -10.81 -15.35
C ASN A 192 -1.56 -9.69 -14.40
N ALA A 193 -2.05 -10.02 -13.20
CA ALA A 193 -2.45 -9.04 -12.20
C ALA A 193 -1.27 -8.16 -11.72
N GLU A 194 -0.11 -8.77 -11.48
CA GLU A 194 1.09 -8.02 -11.10
C GLU A 194 1.59 -7.14 -12.24
N TYR A 195 1.54 -7.62 -13.48
CA TYR A 195 1.93 -6.88 -14.68
C TYR A 195 1.02 -5.67 -14.93
N ASP A 196 -0.30 -5.86 -14.91
CA ASP A 196 -1.28 -4.79 -15.14
C ASP A 196 -1.30 -3.77 -13.99
N CYS A 197 -1.05 -4.23 -12.76
CA CYS A 197 -0.93 -3.36 -11.59
C CYS A 197 0.19 -2.31 -11.77
N ILE A 198 1.21 -2.57 -12.59
CA ILE A 198 2.26 -1.60 -12.87
C ILE A 198 1.69 -0.36 -13.57
N THR A 199 0.73 -0.53 -14.49
CA THR A 199 -0.02 0.58 -15.08
C THR A 199 -0.85 1.32 -14.01
N ALA A 200 -1.58 0.58 -13.18
CA ALA A 200 -2.40 1.15 -12.12
C ALA A 200 -1.57 2.00 -11.14
N LEU A 201 -0.41 1.52 -10.69
CA LEU A 201 0.42 2.22 -9.71
C LEU A 201 1.21 3.39 -10.29
N SER A 202 1.51 3.39 -11.60
CA SER A 202 2.36 4.41 -12.23
C SER A 202 1.57 5.53 -12.90
N GLU A 203 0.46 5.20 -13.56
CA GLU A 203 -0.23 6.10 -14.49
C GLU A 203 -1.53 6.69 -13.92
N THR A 204 -2.00 6.20 -12.75
CA THR A 204 -3.19 6.78 -12.12
C THR A 204 -2.87 8.13 -11.48
N ASP A 205 -3.64 9.14 -11.84
CA ASP A 205 -3.61 10.45 -11.18
C ASP A 205 -4.62 10.47 -10.02
N PHE A 206 -4.11 10.74 -8.82
CA PHE A 206 -4.86 10.83 -7.58
C PHE A 206 -5.04 12.28 -7.09
N THR A 207 -4.66 13.27 -7.89
CA THR A 207 -4.67 14.68 -7.49
C THR A 207 -6.04 15.13 -7.00
N GLU A 208 -7.10 14.77 -7.74
CA GLU A 208 -8.47 15.14 -7.37
C GLU A 208 -9.02 14.29 -6.20
N ASP A 209 -8.51 13.07 -6.02
CA ASP A 209 -8.89 12.22 -4.89
C ASP A 209 -8.33 12.78 -3.58
N LEU A 210 -7.06 13.22 -3.56
CA LEU A 210 -6.41 13.80 -2.38
C LEU A 210 -7.12 15.06 -1.87
N LYS A 211 -7.70 15.87 -2.76
CA LYS A 211 -8.47 17.06 -2.39
C LYS A 211 -9.77 16.76 -1.64
N LYS A 212 -10.25 15.52 -1.69
CA LYS A 212 -11.47 15.07 -1.00
C LYS A 212 -11.22 14.56 0.41
N PHE A 213 -9.98 14.53 0.86
CA PHE A 213 -9.64 14.15 2.22
C PHE A 213 -10.07 15.25 3.20
N ASP A 214 -10.98 14.92 4.11
CA ASP A 214 -11.50 15.81 5.16
C ASP A 214 -11.26 15.27 6.58
N VAL A 215 -10.50 14.18 6.70
CA VAL A 215 -10.10 13.56 7.97
C VAL A 215 -8.61 13.76 8.25
N PRO A 216 -8.16 13.68 9.52
CA PRO A 216 -6.73 13.70 9.85
C PRO A 216 -5.95 12.65 9.06
N THR A 217 -4.87 13.09 8.43
CA THR A 217 -4.06 12.24 7.54
C THR A 217 -2.57 12.33 7.91
N LEU A 218 -1.94 11.19 8.12
CA LEU A 218 -0.50 11.07 8.35
C LEU A 218 0.19 10.46 7.13
N PHE A 219 1.16 11.18 6.59
CA PHE A 219 2.13 10.64 5.64
C PHE A 219 3.39 10.24 6.38
N ILE A 220 3.86 9.02 6.18
CA ILE A 220 5.16 8.51 6.63
C ILE A 220 5.99 8.17 5.40
N HIS A 221 7.22 8.67 5.30
CA HIS A 221 8.06 8.40 4.13
C HIS A 221 9.54 8.37 4.51
N GLY A 222 10.30 7.45 3.93
CA GLY A 222 11.75 7.45 4.04
C GLY A 222 12.40 8.37 3.02
N ASP A 223 13.41 9.14 3.42
CA ASP A 223 14.12 10.02 2.48
C ASP A 223 15.15 9.29 1.61
N ASP A 224 15.41 8.00 1.87
CA ASP A 224 16.17 7.09 0.98
C ASP A 224 15.26 6.07 0.28
N ASP A 225 14.00 6.41 0.05
CA ASP A 225 13.07 5.58 -0.73
C ASP A 225 13.49 5.58 -2.22
N GLN A 226 14.04 4.42 -2.65
CA GLN A 226 14.54 4.22 -4.01
C GLN A 226 13.46 3.76 -5.00
N ILE A 227 12.24 3.50 -4.51
CA ILE A 227 11.10 2.99 -5.29
C ILE A 227 10.12 4.12 -5.61
N VAL A 228 9.72 4.85 -4.57
CA VAL A 228 8.79 5.99 -4.68
C VAL A 228 9.48 7.23 -4.13
N PRO A 229 10.02 8.12 -4.98
CA PRO A 229 10.75 9.28 -4.51
C PRO A 229 9.89 10.19 -3.62
N LEU A 230 10.38 10.50 -2.41
CA LEU A 230 9.71 11.34 -1.40
C LEU A 230 9.16 12.64 -1.98
N GLU A 231 9.98 13.35 -2.77
CA GLU A 231 9.63 14.67 -3.33
C GLU A 231 8.50 14.59 -4.38
N LEU A 232 8.38 13.48 -5.08
CA LEU A 232 7.31 13.25 -6.06
C LEU A 232 6.01 12.78 -5.42
N SER A 233 6.10 12.20 -4.25
CA SER A 233 4.99 11.59 -3.53
C SER A 233 4.57 12.41 -2.31
N SER A 234 4.95 11.98 -1.11
CA SER A 234 4.41 12.52 0.15
C SER A 234 4.63 14.01 0.33
N VAL A 235 5.71 14.60 -0.20
CA VAL A 235 5.93 16.06 -0.15
C VAL A 235 4.91 16.82 -1.01
N LYS A 236 4.52 16.29 -2.17
CA LYS A 236 3.47 16.88 -2.99
C LYS A 236 2.08 16.57 -2.42
N ALA A 237 1.83 15.31 -2.09
CA ALA A 237 0.52 14.84 -1.64
C ALA A 237 0.08 15.50 -0.33
N SER A 238 0.97 15.66 0.64
CA SER A 238 0.65 16.32 1.91
C SER A 238 0.23 17.79 1.78
N LYS A 239 0.62 18.46 0.69
CA LYS A 239 0.19 19.84 0.40
C LYS A 239 -1.22 19.91 -0.19
N LEU A 240 -1.73 18.80 -0.74
CA LEU A 240 -3.08 18.70 -1.34
C LEU A 240 -4.13 18.30 -0.30
N VAL A 241 -3.72 17.74 0.83
CA VAL A 241 -4.61 17.27 1.90
C VAL A 241 -4.63 18.29 3.04
N PRO A 242 -5.79 18.93 3.35
CA PRO A 242 -5.85 20.05 4.30
C PRO A 242 -5.36 19.74 5.71
N ASN A 243 -5.61 18.52 6.22
CA ASN A 243 -5.28 18.11 7.59
C ASN A 243 -4.14 17.09 7.61
N ALA A 244 -3.16 17.26 6.70
CA ALA A 244 -2.04 16.35 6.60
C ALA A 244 -0.89 16.70 7.54
N THR A 245 -0.29 15.67 8.12
CA THR A 245 1.02 15.71 8.75
C THR A 245 1.98 14.85 7.94
N LEU A 246 3.17 15.35 7.63
CA LEU A 246 4.24 14.58 6.97
C LEU A 246 5.34 14.27 7.98
N LYS A 247 5.63 12.99 8.16
CA LYS A 247 6.77 12.50 8.94
C LYS A 247 7.79 11.84 8.03
N ILE A 248 8.99 12.41 7.99
CA ILE A 248 10.11 11.89 7.19
C ILE A 248 11.02 11.07 8.09
N TYR A 249 11.41 9.89 7.64
CA TYR A 249 12.33 8.99 8.32
C TYR A 249 13.71 9.08 7.65
N PRO A 250 14.71 9.68 8.32
CA PRO A 250 16.05 9.85 7.73
C PRO A 250 16.71 8.50 7.43
N GLY A 251 17.20 8.35 6.20
CA GLY A 251 17.88 7.14 5.70
C GLY A 251 16.96 5.92 5.54
N ALA A 252 15.65 6.06 5.73
CA ALA A 252 14.75 4.92 5.63
C ALA A 252 14.42 4.56 4.17
N PRO A 253 14.37 3.25 3.86
CA PRO A 253 13.99 2.75 2.54
C PRO A 253 12.47 2.70 2.35
N HIS A 254 12.02 2.27 1.15
CA HIS A 254 10.61 2.06 0.83
C HIS A 254 9.91 1.08 1.78
N GLY A 255 10.57 -0.03 2.10
CA GLY A 255 10.05 -1.08 2.98
C GLY A 255 10.17 -0.76 4.47
N LEU A 256 10.09 0.52 4.87
CA LEU A 256 10.19 0.93 6.27
C LEU A 256 9.16 0.28 7.21
N PRO A 257 7.94 -0.12 6.82
CA PRO A 257 7.04 -0.84 7.72
C PRO A 257 7.61 -2.19 8.21
N GLU A 258 8.49 -2.81 7.41
CA GLU A 258 9.10 -4.11 7.72
C GLU A 258 10.54 -3.99 8.26
N THR A 259 11.26 -2.91 7.91
CA THR A 259 12.64 -2.69 8.37
C THR A 259 12.74 -1.82 9.62
N MET A 260 11.72 -0.99 9.91
CA MET A 260 11.65 -0.07 11.06
C MET A 260 10.35 -0.29 11.84
N VAL A 261 10.06 -1.56 12.12
CA VAL A 261 8.78 -2.01 12.72
C VAL A 261 8.41 -1.26 13.98
N ASN A 262 9.36 -1.06 14.90
CA ASN A 262 9.09 -0.43 16.20
C ASN A 262 8.71 1.03 16.07
N GLU A 263 9.45 1.77 15.25
CA GLU A 263 9.25 3.20 15.01
C GLU A 263 7.92 3.44 14.28
N VAL A 264 7.66 2.67 13.22
CA VAL A 264 6.40 2.77 12.46
C VAL A 264 5.20 2.40 13.33
N ASN A 265 5.31 1.35 14.15
CA ASN A 265 4.25 0.96 15.08
C ASN A 265 3.96 2.05 16.12
N ALA A 266 5.01 2.69 16.67
CA ALA A 266 4.84 3.78 17.63
C ALA A 266 4.13 4.98 17.00
N ASP A 267 4.48 5.34 15.77
CA ASP A 267 3.86 6.47 15.08
C ASP A 267 2.43 6.20 14.66
N ILE A 268 2.13 4.99 14.17
CA ILE A 268 0.77 4.57 13.89
C ILE A 268 -0.07 4.69 15.17
N LEU A 269 0.41 4.13 16.30
CA LEU A 269 -0.31 4.17 17.57
C LEU A 269 -0.53 5.61 18.05
N ALA A 270 0.53 6.42 18.08
CA ALA A 270 0.42 7.82 18.51
C ALA A 270 -0.59 8.61 17.67
N PHE A 271 -0.65 8.37 16.36
CA PHE A 271 -1.59 9.06 15.47
C PHE A 271 -3.03 8.60 15.68
N ILE A 272 -3.29 7.31 15.90
CA ILE A 272 -4.65 6.81 16.09
C ILE A 272 -5.23 7.16 17.48
N GLU A 273 -4.39 7.38 18.49
CA GLU A 273 -4.79 7.76 19.85
C GLU A 273 -5.11 9.25 20.02
N ASN A 274 -4.52 10.11 19.20
CA ASN A 274 -4.78 11.55 19.19
C ASN A 274 -6.00 11.91 18.36
#